data_da280008dc6f8ea4cb55668466925b6e
#
_entry.id   da280008dc6f8ea4cb55668466925b6e
#
_cell.length_a   1.000
_cell.length_b   1.000
_cell.length_c   1.000
_cell.angle_alpha   90.00
_cell.angle_beta   90.00
_cell.angle_gamma   90.00
#
_symmetry.space_group_name_H-M   'P 1'
#
loop_
_entity.id
_entity.type
_entity.pdbx_description
1 polymer ?
#
loop_
_entity_poly.entity_id
_entity_poly.type
_entity_poly.pdbx_seq_one_letter_code
_entity_poly.pdbx_strand_id
1 'polypeptide(L)'
;MRRVREWGEPVVLHVHPRTVRVPFDATGFQVDIEGVVTAKLSSSDVSFHALRDYEPGDDQRSVHWASSARLGKLIVRQYEETHRSHHLVILDNTEGSWDQDPFETAVSAVASLGLANLRESRTVSLATASEWIPTTSAMRMLDALAELGTAPRGDFLRRVREVIDDRPGASAVTIVVPASTTDEQAAHLSRLTPVDVPVSIVRIDPSADRGRSAVGGGVLLDCPTLKDLPRLIIAGGLT
;
A
#
# COMPACT_ATOMS: atom_id res chain seq x y z
N MET A 1 -17.40 40.55 -30.89
CA MET A 1 -16.64 39.48 -31.56
C MET A 1 -15.28 39.37 -30.85
N ARG A 2 -15.03 38.32 -30.01
CA ARG A 2 -13.81 38.16 -29.26
C ARG A 2 -12.81 37.40 -30.15
N ARG A 3 -11.73 38.05 -30.61
CA ARG A 3 -10.65 37.36 -31.28
C ARG A 3 -9.72 36.72 -30.27
N VAL A 4 -9.70 35.39 -30.22
CA VAL A 4 -8.69 34.61 -29.49
C VAL A 4 -7.50 34.43 -30.43
N ARG A 5 -6.29 34.83 -30.03
CA ARG A 5 -5.04 34.49 -30.71
C ARG A 5 -4.31 33.48 -29.88
N GLU A 6 -4.08 32.31 -30.44
CA GLU A 6 -3.19 31.32 -29.87
C GLU A 6 -1.73 31.66 -30.20
N TRP A 7 -0.89 31.67 -29.19
CA TRP A 7 0.54 31.99 -29.32
C TRP A 7 1.35 30.82 -28.76
N GLY A 8 2.05 30.10 -29.63
CA GLY A 8 2.96 29.01 -29.26
C GLY A 8 2.31 27.64 -29.15
N GLU A 9 3.12 26.66 -28.80
CA GLU A 9 2.63 25.30 -28.52
C GLU A 9 1.89 25.24 -27.17
N PRO A 10 0.87 24.39 -27.03
CA PRO A 10 0.15 24.26 -25.78
C PRO A 10 1.08 23.74 -24.70
N VAL A 11 1.13 24.44 -23.56
CA VAL A 11 1.85 23.99 -22.36
C VAL A 11 0.86 23.23 -21.47
N VAL A 12 1.17 21.99 -21.14
CA VAL A 12 0.38 21.19 -20.21
C VAL A 12 0.79 21.56 -18.79
N LEU A 13 -0.18 21.99 -17.98
CA LEU A 13 -0.01 22.28 -16.56
C LEU A 13 -0.72 21.20 -15.75
N HIS A 14 0.05 20.38 -15.03
CA HIS A 14 -0.49 19.42 -14.10
C HIS A 14 -0.77 20.09 -12.75
N VAL A 15 -1.99 19.98 -12.25
CA VAL A 15 -2.35 20.38 -10.89
C VAL A 15 -2.36 19.12 -10.03
N HIS A 16 -1.34 18.96 -9.23
CA HIS A 16 -1.19 17.76 -8.39
C HIS A 16 -2.29 17.66 -7.33
N PRO A 17 -2.72 16.43 -6.99
CA PRO A 17 -3.67 16.23 -5.91
C PRO A 17 -3.10 16.73 -4.57
N ARG A 18 -4.00 17.16 -3.67
CA ARG A 18 -3.61 17.53 -2.30
C ARG A 18 -3.06 16.31 -1.59
N THR A 19 -2.04 16.50 -0.74
CA THR A 19 -1.47 15.41 0.02
C THR A 19 -1.34 15.75 1.49
N VAL A 20 -1.48 14.74 2.34
CA VAL A 20 -1.23 14.81 3.77
C VAL A 20 -0.04 13.91 4.13
N ARG A 21 0.66 14.26 5.20
CA ARG A 21 1.72 13.39 5.71
C ARG A 21 1.09 12.19 6.41
N VAL A 22 1.26 11.02 5.84
CA VAL A 22 0.88 9.75 6.46
C VAL A 22 2.12 9.20 7.14
N PRO A 23 2.10 9.04 8.48
CA PRO A 23 3.19 8.38 9.17
C PRO A 23 3.11 6.88 8.91
N PHE A 24 4.24 6.26 8.61
CA PHE A 24 4.39 4.82 8.63
C PHE A 24 5.15 4.45 9.89
N ASP A 25 4.57 3.57 10.67
CA ASP A 25 5.32 2.90 11.71
C ASP A 25 6.32 1.92 11.06
N ALA A 26 7.49 1.75 11.67
CA ALA A 26 8.58 0.93 11.12
C ALA A 26 8.20 -0.55 10.91
N THR A 27 7.07 -0.97 11.44
CA THR A 27 6.56 -2.35 11.39
C THR A 27 5.61 -2.66 10.23
N GLY A 28 5.33 -1.66 9.32
CA GLY A 28 4.24 -1.82 8.36
C GLY A 28 2.89 -1.88 9.09
N PHE A 29 1.80 -1.95 8.36
CA PHE A 29 0.45 -2.07 8.95
C PHE A 29 0.34 -3.33 9.83
N GLN A 30 0.86 -3.30 11.05
CA GLN A 30 0.50 -4.32 12.04
C GLN A 30 -0.89 -3.99 12.56
N VAL A 31 -1.86 -4.68 12.02
CA VAL A 31 -3.15 -4.83 12.67
C VAL A 31 -2.92 -5.77 13.84
N ASP A 32 -2.85 -5.23 15.04
CA ASP A 32 -2.98 -6.02 16.26
C ASP A 32 -4.44 -6.46 16.37
N ILE A 33 -4.77 -7.56 15.68
CA ILE A 33 -5.91 -8.38 16.02
C ILE A 33 -5.33 -9.37 17.02
N GLU A 34 -5.81 -9.35 18.26
CA GLU A 34 -5.44 -10.27 19.33
C GLU A 34 -5.17 -11.68 18.79
N GLY A 35 -3.91 -12.09 18.92
CA GLY A 35 -3.50 -13.48 18.76
C GLY A 35 -2.99 -13.88 17.39
N VAL A 36 -1.71 -14.18 17.40
CA VAL A 36 -0.89 -14.91 16.42
C VAL A 36 -0.10 -14.03 15.46
N VAL A 37 1.04 -13.58 15.95
CA VAL A 37 2.21 -13.26 15.12
C VAL A 37 2.71 -14.57 14.51
N THR A 38 2.40 -14.82 13.24
CA THR A 38 3.09 -15.85 12.49
C THR A 38 3.86 -15.17 11.37
N ALA A 39 5.05 -14.69 11.69
CA ALA A 39 6.03 -14.32 10.68
C ALA A 39 6.48 -15.59 9.95
N LYS A 40 5.81 -15.94 8.86
CA LYS A 40 6.34 -16.88 7.87
C LYS A 40 7.31 -16.11 6.99
N LEU A 41 8.59 -16.26 7.29
CA LEU A 41 9.72 -15.82 6.49
C LEU A 41 9.62 -16.40 5.07
N SER A 42 9.50 -15.53 4.07
CA SER A 42 9.77 -15.90 2.69
C SER A 42 11.30 -16.01 2.52
N SER A 43 11.76 -17.11 2.00
CA SER A 43 13.18 -17.40 1.78
C SER A 43 13.89 -16.48 0.76
N SER A 44 13.17 -15.56 0.14
CA SER A 44 13.66 -14.61 -0.87
C SER A 44 14.08 -13.24 -0.31
N ASP A 45 13.73 -12.93 0.96
CA ASP A 45 13.94 -11.60 1.54
C ASP A 45 15.10 -11.55 2.55
N VAL A 46 16.03 -12.51 2.47
CA VAL A 46 17.15 -12.64 3.42
C VAL A 46 18.41 -12.11 2.77
N SER A 47 18.93 -10.96 3.20
CA SER A 47 20.22 -10.47 2.78
C SER A 47 21.31 -10.85 3.81
N PHE A 48 22.50 -11.23 3.30
CA PHE A 48 23.65 -11.47 4.15
C PHE A 48 24.05 -10.19 4.89
N HIS A 49 23.99 -10.21 6.24
CA HIS A 49 24.35 -9.05 7.06
C HIS A 49 25.73 -9.19 7.67
N ALA A 50 25.98 -10.28 8.38
CA ALA A 50 27.24 -10.49 9.10
C ALA A 50 27.56 -11.96 9.32
N LEU A 51 28.79 -12.22 9.77
CA LEU A 51 29.20 -13.49 10.33
C LEU A 51 29.31 -13.33 11.84
N ARG A 52 28.67 -14.20 12.62
CA ARG A 52 28.82 -14.27 14.08
C ARG A 52 29.20 -15.68 14.55
N ASP A 53 29.60 -15.78 15.77
CA ASP A 53 29.86 -17.07 16.40
C ASP A 53 28.55 -17.87 16.55
N TYR A 54 28.65 -19.18 16.38
CA TYR A 54 27.56 -20.10 16.57
C TYR A 54 27.12 -20.13 18.04
N GLU A 55 25.84 -20.07 18.28
CA GLU A 55 25.23 -20.28 19.60
C GLU A 55 24.36 -21.56 19.58
N PRO A 56 24.32 -22.31 20.73
CA PRO A 56 23.48 -23.50 20.82
C PRO A 56 22.01 -23.17 20.51
N GLY A 57 21.46 -23.77 19.45
CA GLY A 57 20.12 -23.51 18.94
C GLY A 57 20.08 -22.91 17.53
N ASP A 58 21.21 -22.46 17.01
CA ASP A 58 21.31 -21.98 15.63
C ASP A 58 21.15 -23.12 14.62
N ASP A 59 20.50 -22.80 13.47
CA ASP A 59 20.37 -23.76 12.38
C ASP A 59 21.77 -24.07 11.75
N GLN A 60 22.13 -25.33 11.76
CA GLN A 60 23.39 -25.81 11.17
C GLN A 60 23.50 -25.52 9.68
N ARG A 61 22.40 -25.32 8.97
CA ARG A 61 22.38 -24.93 7.55
C ARG A 61 22.92 -23.53 7.33
N SER A 62 22.86 -22.68 8.35
CA SER A 62 23.41 -21.32 8.34
C SER A 62 24.91 -21.25 8.58
N VAL A 63 25.59 -22.37 8.86
CA VAL A 63 27.02 -22.41 9.12
C VAL A 63 27.84 -22.03 7.87
N HIS A 64 28.71 -21.03 8.02
CA HIS A 64 29.61 -20.60 6.97
C HIS A 64 30.91 -21.39 7.05
N TRP A 65 30.97 -22.59 6.44
CA TRP A 65 32.03 -23.56 6.57
C TRP A 65 33.42 -23.01 6.23
N ALA A 66 33.55 -22.15 5.22
CA ALA A 66 34.82 -21.54 4.84
C ALA A 66 35.41 -20.64 5.94
N SER A 67 34.59 -19.84 6.62
CA SER A 67 35.05 -19.03 7.76
C SER A 67 35.26 -19.86 9.00
N SER A 68 34.43 -20.86 9.24
CA SER A 68 34.59 -21.79 10.38
C SER A 68 35.92 -22.54 10.30
N ALA A 69 36.26 -23.06 9.13
CA ALA A 69 37.52 -23.74 8.90
C ALA A 69 38.77 -22.83 9.11
N ARG A 70 38.63 -21.53 8.75
CA ARG A 70 39.74 -20.57 8.90
C ARG A 70 39.93 -20.13 10.34
N LEU A 71 38.81 -19.97 11.09
CA LEU A 71 38.84 -19.43 12.45
C LEU A 71 38.87 -20.51 13.55
N GLY A 72 38.72 -21.78 13.18
CA GLY A 72 38.73 -22.91 14.12
C GLY A 72 37.51 -22.95 15.06
N LYS A 73 36.44 -22.22 14.76
CA LYS A 73 35.20 -22.17 15.51
C LYS A 73 34.02 -22.08 14.57
N LEU A 74 32.86 -22.57 14.99
CA LEU A 74 31.64 -22.50 14.16
C LEU A 74 31.19 -21.04 13.99
N ILE A 75 31.07 -20.63 12.75
CA ILE A 75 30.58 -19.30 12.35
C ILE A 75 29.30 -19.49 11.58
N VAL A 76 28.24 -18.75 11.96
CA VAL A 76 26.95 -18.72 11.27
C VAL A 76 26.80 -17.44 10.49
N ARG A 77 26.09 -17.55 9.38
CA ARG A 77 25.61 -16.37 8.61
C ARG A 77 24.45 -15.77 9.37
N GLN A 78 24.61 -14.55 9.79
CA GLN A 78 23.50 -13.73 10.26
C GLN A 78 22.90 -13.06 9.05
N TYR A 79 21.64 -13.35 8.82
CA TYR A 79 20.88 -12.72 7.78
C TYR A 79 20.04 -11.60 8.42
N GLU A 80 20.04 -10.45 7.81
CA GLU A 80 19.10 -9.38 8.14
C GLU A 80 17.91 -9.54 7.21
N GLU A 81 16.73 -9.60 7.79
CA GLU A 81 15.50 -9.51 7.03
C GLU A 81 15.40 -8.12 6.42
N THR A 82 15.85 -7.99 5.19
CA THR A 82 15.50 -6.81 4.39
C THR A 82 14.06 -6.98 3.95
N HIS A 83 13.12 -6.74 4.85
CA HIS A 83 11.74 -6.54 4.46
C HIS A 83 11.69 -5.32 3.52
N ARG A 84 11.87 -5.55 2.25
CA ARG A 84 11.42 -4.58 1.24
C ARG A 84 9.90 -4.57 1.30
N SER A 85 9.38 -3.82 2.27
CA SER A 85 7.95 -3.69 2.40
C SER A 85 7.40 -3.12 1.09
N HIS A 86 6.62 -3.93 0.40
CA HIS A 86 5.97 -3.57 -0.85
C HIS A 86 4.51 -3.29 -0.57
N HIS A 87 4.11 -2.04 -0.63
CA HIS A 87 2.75 -1.61 -0.42
C HIS A 87 1.99 -1.57 -1.75
N LEU A 88 0.92 -2.33 -1.87
CA LEU A 88 0.02 -2.30 -3.00
C LEU A 88 -1.19 -1.42 -2.67
N VAL A 89 -1.41 -0.35 -3.43
CA VAL A 89 -2.56 0.54 -3.26
C VAL A 89 -3.43 0.47 -4.51
N ILE A 90 -4.72 0.23 -4.34
CA ILE A 90 -5.69 0.05 -5.43
C ILE A 90 -6.82 1.06 -5.24
N LEU A 91 -7.11 1.83 -6.28
CA LEU A 91 -8.22 2.80 -6.29
C LEU A 91 -9.36 2.30 -7.18
N ASP A 92 -10.54 2.23 -6.61
CA ASP A 92 -11.76 2.10 -7.42
C ASP A 92 -12.08 3.45 -8.06
N ASN A 93 -11.73 3.63 -9.32
CA ASN A 93 -12.08 4.81 -10.10
C ASN A 93 -13.22 4.56 -11.09
N THR A 94 -14.09 3.58 -10.80
CA THR A 94 -15.19 3.19 -11.68
C THR A 94 -16.20 4.33 -11.87
N GLU A 95 -16.60 4.57 -13.11
CA GLU A 95 -17.57 5.60 -13.50
C GLU A 95 -18.92 5.41 -12.79
N GLY A 96 -19.47 6.51 -12.27
CA GLY A 96 -20.75 6.54 -11.56
C GLY A 96 -20.72 6.00 -10.13
N SER A 97 -19.55 5.63 -9.62
CA SER A 97 -19.34 5.24 -8.22
C SER A 97 -19.01 6.43 -7.32
N TRP A 98 -18.64 7.56 -7.89
CA TRP A 98 -18.15 8.75 -7.20
C TRP A 98 -18.87 10.01 -7.58
N ASP A 99 -19.10 10.89 -6.58
CA ASP A 99 -19.25 12.30 -6.79
C ASP A 99 -17.88 12.97 -6.95
N GLN A 100 -17.84 14.18 -7.51
CA GLN A 100 -16.56 14.83 -7.86
C GLN A 100 -15.65 15.06 -6.64
N ASP A 101 -16.15 15.69 -5.57
CA ASP A 101 -15.34 16.04 -4.40
C ASP A 101 -14.80 14.81 -3.65
N PRO A 102 -15.58 13.73 -3.39
CA PRO A 102 -15.09 12.48 -2.84
C PRO A 102 -14.06 11.79 -3.73
N PHE A 103 -14.20 11.85 -5.05
CA PHE A 103 -13.22 11.29 -5.98
C PHE A 103 -11.87 11.98 -5.86
N GLU A 104 -11.83 13.32 -5.84
CA GLU A 104 -10.61 14.09 -5.62
C GLU A 104 -9.98 13.79 -4.25
N THR A 105 -10.80 13.53 -3.24
CA THR A 105 -10.32 13.08 -1.92
C THR A 105 -9.69 11.69 -1.98
N ALA A 106 -10.27 10.76 -2.74
CA ALA A 106 -9.74 9.43 -2.95
C ALA A 106 -8.39 9.45 -3.69
N VAL A 107 -8.28 10.21 -4.78
CA VAL A 107 -7.03 10.43 -5.51
C VAL A 107 -5.97 11.04 -4.59
N SER A 108 -6.35 12.02 -3.77
CA SER A 108 -5.47 12.66 -2.77
C SER A 108 -5.01 11.68 -1.68
N ALA A 109 -5.87 10.75 -1.27
CA ALA A 109 -5.51 9.69 -0.32
C ALA A 109 -4.48 8.74 -0.93
N VAL A 110 -4.70 8.26 -2.16
CA VAL A 110 -3.74 7.42 -2.91
C VAL A 110 -2.40 8.14 -3.10
N ALA A 111 -2.42 9.41 -3.50
CA ALA A 111 -1.21 10.23 -3.63
C ALA A 111 -0.45 10.33 -2.30
N SER A 112 -1.17 10.52 -1.19
CA SER A 112 -0.58 10.62 0.15
C SER A 112 0.10 9.31 0.57
N LEU A 113 -0.56 8.16 0.34
CA LEU A 113 -0.02 6.82 0.61
C LEU A 113 1.20 6.53 -0.26
N GLY A 114 1.13 6.83 -1.56
CA GLY A 114 2.24 6.67 -2.48
C GLY A 114 3.47 7.48 -2.07
N LEU A 115 3.28 8.77 -1.78
CA LEU A 115 4.37 9.65 -1.33
C LEU A 115 4.98 9.21 -0.02
N ALA A 116 4.15 8.72 0.93
CA ALA A 116 4.65 8.24 2.21
C ALA A 116 5.61 7.06 2.02
N ASN A 117 5.25 6.09 1.17
CA ASN A 117 6.14 4.96 0.85
C ASN A 117 7.42 5.41 0.15
N LEU A 118 7.32 6.27 -0.87
CA LEU A 118 8.50 6.74 -1.62
C LEU A 118 9.48 7.53 -0.74
N ARG A 119 8.99 8.31 0.23
CA ARG A 119 9.84 9.05 1.20
C ARG A 119 10.64 8.12 2.11
N GLU A 120 10.07 6.98 2.48
CA GLU A 120 10.71 5.97 3.31
C GLU A 120 11.51 4.94 2.48
N SER A 121 11.72 5.22 1.18
CA SER A 121 12.42 4.33 0.25
C SER A 121 11.82 2.92 0.17
N ARG A 122 10.51 2.81 0.42
CA ARG A 122 9.75 1.56 0.31
C ARG A 122 9.24 1.37 -1.11
N THR A 123 9.06 0.12 -1.50
CA THR A 123 8.42 -0.20 -2.78
C THR A 123 6.92 0.07 -2.67
N VAL A 124 6.36 0.78 -3.65
CA VAL A 124 4.92 0.97 -3.76
C VAL A 124 4.47 0.69 -5.18
N SER A 125 3.34 0.00 -5.33
CA SER A 125 2.63 -0.16 -6.60
C SER A 125 1.25 0.45 -6.47
N LEU A 126 0.88 1.30 -7.41
CA LEU A 126 -0.44 1.93 -7.45
C LEU A 126 -1.19 1.39 -8.68
N ALA A 127 -2.41 0.91 -8.46
CA ALA A 127 -3.30 0.47 -9.52
C ALA A 127 -4.68 1.15 -9.40
N THR A 128 -5.38 1.22 -10.51
CA THR A 128 -6.78 1.66 -10.57
C THR A 128 -7.65 0.56 -11.16
N ALA A 129 -8.93 0.79 -11.28
CA ALA A 129 -9.85 -0.13 -11.96
C ALA A 129 -9.42 -0.43 -13.41
N SER A 130 -8.64 0.44 -14.05
CA SER A 130 -8.27 0.32 -15.47
C SER A 130 -6.78 0.16 -15.73
N GLU A 131 -5.91 0.75 -14.91
CA GLU A 131 -4.49 0.89 -15.23
C GLU A 131 -3.56 0.87 -14.03
N TRP A 132 -2.27 0.75 -14.30
CA TRP A 132 -1.19 0.94 -13.33
C TRP A 132 -0.70 2.37 -13.37
N ILE A 133 -0.53 2.98 -12.19
CA ILE A 133 0.05 4.32 -12.05
C ILE A 133 1.56 4.19 -11.88
N PRO A 134 2.38 4.96 -12.63
CA PRO A 134 3.84 4.91 -12.52
C PRO A 134 4.31 5.40 -11.14
N THR A 135 5.13 4.60 -10.46
CA THR A 135 5.68 4.90 -9.13
C THR A 135 7.19 5.05 -9.10
N THR A 136 7.82 5.20 -10.28
CA THR A 136 9.28 5.33 -10.41
C THR A 136 9.84 6.60 -9.78
N SER A 137 9.04 7.66 -9.66
CA SER A 137 9.35 8.88 -8.93
C SER A 137 8.07 9.56 -8.45
N ALA A 138 8.19 10.35 -7.38
CA ALA A 138 7.07 11.11 -6.83
C ALA A 138 6.42 12.04 -7.87
N MET A 139 7.24 12.70 -8.72
CA MET A 139 6.74 13.61 -9.75
C MET A 139 5.87 12.86 -10.77
N ARG A 140 6.39 11.77 -11.36
CA ARG A 140 5.64 10.99 -12.36
C ARG A 140 4.36 10.39 -11.80
N MET A 141 4.39 9.98 -10.55
CA MET A 141 3.21 9.46 -9.84
C MET A 141 2.15 10.55 -9.71
N LEU A 142 2.55 11.75 -9.26
CA LEU A 142 1.62 12.87 -9.07
C LEU A 142 1.07 13.41 -10.40
N ASP A 143 1.90 13.46 -11.45
CA ASP A 143 1.45 13.84 -12.80
C ASP A 143 0.38 12.88 -13.31
N ALA A 144 0.62 11.56 -13.20
CA ALA A 144 -0.35 10.54 -13.62
C ALA A 144 -1.64 10.59 -12.79
N LEU A 145 -1.53 10.85 -11.48
CA LEU A 145 -2.72 11.01 -10.62
C LEU A 145 -3.47 12.31 -10.89
N ALA A 146 -2.80 13.37 -11.38
CA ALA A 146 -3.43 14.62 -11.78
C ALA A 146 -4.25 14.48 -13.09
N GLU A 147 -3.89 13.53 -13.95
CA GLU A 147 -4.60 13.21 -15.19
C GLU A 147 -5.68 12.12 -15.00
N LEU A 148 -5.73 11.49 -13.81
CA LEU A 148 -6.59 10.35 -13.56
C LEU A 148 -8.07 10.75 -13.60
N GLY A 149 -8.80 10.15 -14.54
CA GLY A 149 -10.25 10.23 -14.63
C GLY A 149 -10.94 8.96 -14.12
N THR A 150 -12.25 8.92 -14.29
CA THR A 150 -13.03 7.70 -14.04
C THR A 150 -12.86 6.69 -15.16
N ALA A 151 -12.85 5.41 -14.81
CA ALA A 151 -12.79 4.29 -15.74
C ALA A 151 -14.21 3.80 -16.11
N PRO A 152 -14.41 3.25 -17.31
CA PRO A 152 -15.68 2.63 -17.65
C PRO A 152 -16.10 1.57 -16.63
N ARG A 153 -17.41 1.40 -16.45
CA ARG A 153 -17.96 0.38 -15.55
C ARG A 153 -17.41 -1.00 -15.89
N GLY A 154 -16.88 -1.69 -14.87
CA GLY A 154 -16.30 -3.02 -14.98
C GLY A 154 -16.46 -3.79 -13.69
N ASP A 155 -15.95 -5.01 -13.68
CA ASP A 155 -15.89 -5.85 -12.48
C ASP A 155 -14.64 -5.48 -11.66
N PHE A 156 -14.82 -4.57 -10.70
CA PHE A 156 -13.74 -4.12 -9.82
C PHE A 156 -13.17 -5.25 -8.95
N LEU A 157 -14.00 -6.20 -8.50
CA LEU A 157 -13.54 -7.36 -7.73
C LEU A 157 -12.56 -8.22 -8.54
N ARG A 158 -12.90 -8.48 -9.82
CA ARG A 158 -12.02 -9.19 -10.74
C ARG A 158 -10.71 -8.43 -10.93
N ARG A 159 -10.80 -7.11 -11.12
CA ARG A 159 -9.61 -6.26 -11.28
C ARG A 159 -8.70 -6.29 -10.05
N VAL A 160 -9.25 -6.19 -8.85
CA VAL A 160 -8.48 -6.30 -7.59
C VAL A 160 -7.73 -7.63 -7.52
N ARG A 161 -8.38 -8.74 -7.88
CA ARG A 161 -7.73 -10.05 -7.91
C ARG A 161 -6.56 -10.07 -8.91
N GLU A 162 -6.76 -9.61 -10.15
CA GLU A 162 -5.71 -9.51 -11.16
C GLU A 162 -4.51 -8.69 -10.66
N VAL A 163 -4.77 -7.55 -10.02
CA VAL A 163 -3.73 -6.65 -9.48
C VAL A 163 -2.95 -7.33 -8.35
N ILE A 164 -3.61 -8.08 -7.47
CA ILE A 164 -2.96 -8.82 -6.38
C ILE A 164 -2.11 -9.96 -6.95
N ASP A 165 -2.65 -10.71 -7.91
CA ASP A 165 -1.94 -11.83 -8.57
C ASP A 165 -0.70 -11.34 -9.34
N ASP A 166 -0.74 -10.13 -9.92
CA ASP A 166 0.38 -9.49 -10.60
C ASP A 166 1.50 -9.04 -9.62
N ARG A 167 1.20 -8.94 -8.33
CA ARG A 167 2.14 -8.46 -7.30
C ARG A 167 2.17 -9.39 -6.07
N PRO A 168 2.58 -10.65 -6.24
CA PRO A 168 2.54 -11.66 -5.17
C PRO A 168 3.48 -11.35 -4.00
N GLY A 169 4.43 -10.40 -4.17
CA GLY A 169 5.35 -9.95 -3.13
C GLY A 169 4.85 -8.72 -2.34
N ALA A 170 3.58 -8.33 -2.49
CA ALA A 170 3.02 -7.25 -1.69
C ALA A 170 2.94 -7.67 -0.21
N SER A 171 3.52 -6.85 0.67
CA SER A 171 3.52 -7.07 2.13
C SER A 171 2.36 -6.35 2.84
N ALA A 172 1.66 -5.46 2.14
CA ALA A 172 0.46 -4.80 2.61
C ALA A 172 -0.39 -4.35 1.42
N VAL A 173 -1.72 -4.38 1.57
CA VAL A 173 -2.68 -3.95 0.54
C VAL A 173 -3.60 -2.88 1.11
N THR A 174 -3.77 -1.78 0.39
CA THR A 174 -4.80 -0.77 0.69
C THR A 174 -5.70 -0.61 -0.52
N ILE A 175 -7.01 -0.74 -0.32
CA ILE A 175 -8.01 -0.54 -1.37
C ILE A 175 -8.84 0.69 -1.02
N VAL A 176 -8.87 1.68 -1.90
CA VAL A 176 -9.62 2.93 -1.72
C VAL A 176 -10.92 2.83 -2.52
N VAL A 177 -12.05 2.99 -1.82
CA VAL A 177 -13.39 2.74 -2.35
C VAL A 177 -14.36 3.89 -2.07
N PRO A 178 -15.45 4.03 -2.85
CA PRO A 178 -16.47 5.05 -2.63
C PRO A 178 -17.38 4.75 -1.43
N ALA A 179 -18.13 5.77 -0.98
CA ALA A 179 -19.14 5.67 0.06
C ALA A 179 -20.22 4.62 -0.22
N SER A 180 -20.53 4.37 -1.48
CA SER A 180 -21.49 3.34 -1.91
C SER A 180 -21.07 1.90 -1.64
N THR A 181 -19.81 1.67 -1.29
CA THR A 181 -19.28 0.33 -0.95
C THR A 181 -19.82 -0.13 0.40
N THR A 182 -20.58 -1.21 0.39
CA THR A 182 -21.14 -1.80 1.62
C THR A 182 -20.07 -2.55 2.40
N ASP A 183 -20.33 -2.79 3.70
CA ASP A 183 -19.42 -3.59 4.56
C ASP A 183 -19.26 -5.02 4.04
N GLU A 184 -20.30 -5.59 3.41
CA GLU A 184 -20.23 -6.90 2.79
C GLU A 184 -19.29 -6.91 1.56
N GLN A 185 -19.38 -5.87 0.73
CA GLN A 185 -18.48 -5.70 -0.41
C GLN A 185 -17.03 -5.48 0.06
N ALA A 186 -16.82 -4.66 1.09
CA ALA A 186 -15.51 -4.46 1.71
C ALA A 186 -14.94 -5.76 2.27
N ALA A 187 -15.79 -6.58 2.95
CA ALA A 187 -15.40 -7.91 3.42
C ALA A 187 -15.03 -8.85 2.27
N HIS A 188 -15.69 -8.74 1.13
CA HIS A 188 -15.36 -9.54 -0.05
C HIS A 188 -14.00 -9.11 -0.64
N LEU A 189 -13.78 -7.80 -0.79
CA LEU A 189 -12.49 -7.26 -1.24
C LEU A 189 -11.33 -7.71 -0.33
N SER A 190 -11.52 -7.68 0.99
CA SER A 190 -10.48 -8.08 1.93
C SER A 190 -10.10 -9.56 1.82
N ARG A 191 -11.04 -10.44 1.47
CA ARG A 191 -10.80 -11.89 1.27
C ARG A 191 -10.06 -12.22 -0.02
N LEU A 192 -9.90 -11.27 -0.95
CA LEU A 192 -9.09 -11.47 -2.16
C LEU A 192 -7.59 -11.44 -1.85
N THR A 193 -7.21 -10.86 -0.72
CA THR A 193 -5.82 -10.76 -0.28
C THR A 193 -5.41 -12.04 0.46
N PRO A 194 -4.17 -12.55 0.28
CA PRO A 194 -3.66 -13.66 1.07
C PRO A 194 -3.77 -13.42 2.58
N VAL A 195 -4.01 -14.47 3.36
CA VAL A 195 -4.30 -14.38 4.82
C VAL A 195 -3.16 -13.74 5.62
N ASP A 196 -1.93 -13.87 5.14
CA ASP A 196 -0.70 -13.36 5.75
C ASP A 196 -0.39 -11.91 5.34
N VAL A 197 -1.15 -11.33 4.42
CA VAL A 197 -0.97 -9.96 3.95
C VAL A 197 -2.05 -9.05 4.56
N PRO A 198 -1.68 -8.09 5.42
CA PRO A 198 -2.64 -7.14 5.99
C PRO A 198 -3.32 -6.30 4.92
N VAL A 199 -4.65 -6.20 5.01
CA VAL A 199 -5.46 -5.43 4.09
C VAL A 199 -6.26 -4.36 4.82
N SER A 200 -6.23 -3.15 4.28
CA SER A 200 -7.04 -2.02 4.71
C SER A 200 -7.92 -1.54 3.57
N ILE A 201 -9.22 -1.41 3.84
CA ILE A 201 -10.17 -0.80 2.92
C ILE A 201 -10.41 0.63 3.41
N VAL A 202 -10.09 1.62 2.61
CA VAL A 202 -10.34 3.04 2.92
C VAL A 202 -11.59 3.48 2.15
N ARG A 203 -12.69 3.63 2.86
CA ARG A 203 -13.95 4.13 2.29
C ARG A 203 -13.99 5.64 2.45
N ILE A 204 -14.03 6.36 1.34
CA ILE A 204 -14.17 7.82 1.33
C ILE A 204 -15.65 8.16 1.38
N ASP A 205 -16.11 8.58 2.55
CA ASP A 205 -17.51 8.92 2.80
C ASP A 205 -17.62 10.23 3.60
N PRO A 206 -17.86 11.36 2.94
CA PRO A 206 -17.98 12.66 3.61
C PRO A 206 -19.15 12.74 4.61
N SER A 207 -20.13 11.83 4.52
CA SER A 207 -21.31 11.80 5.39
C SER A 207 -21.14 10.92 6.63
N ALA A 208 -20.12 10.05 6.64
CA ALA A 208 -19.83 9.16 7.76
C ALA A 208 -18.99 9.86 8.83
N ASP A 209 -19.08 9.35 10.05
CA ASP A 209 -18.09 9.66 11.08
C ASP A 209 -16.80 8.90 10.79
N ARG A 210 -15.66 9.48 11.21
CA ARG A 210 -14.37 8.78 11.16
C ARG A 210 -14.46 7.51 11.99
N GLY A 211 -14.26 6.37 11.35
CA GLY A 211 -14.46 5.06 11.96
C GLY A 211 -13.42 4.03 11.55
N ARG A 212 -13.32 2.98 12.36
CA ARG A 212 -12.55 1.80 12.08
C ARG A 212 -13.33 0.58 12.53
N SER A 213 -13.46 -0.41 11.65
CA SER A 213 -14.15 -1.67 11.94
C SER A 213 -13.42 -2.85 11.32
N ALA A 214 -13.50 -4.01 11.96
CA ALA A 214 -13.00 -5.25 11.38
C ALA A 214 -13.95 -5.71 10.27
N VAL A 215 -13.41 -6.13 9.12
CA VAL A 215 -14.20 -6.57 7.98
C VAL A 215 -13.50 -7.71 7.24
N GLY A 216 -14.15 -8.86 7.16
CA GLY A 216 -13.56 -10.06 6.55
C GLY A 216 -12.25 -10.46 7.21
N GLY A 217 -11.14 -10.43 6.49
CA GLY A 217 -9.78 -10.63 7.00
C GLY A 217 -8.98 -9.35 7.17
N GLY A 218 -9.62 -8.17 7.08
CA GLY A 218 -8.97 -6.88 7.09
C GLY A 218 -9.69 -5.83 7.93
N VAL A 219 -9.39 -4.57 7.66
CA VAL A 219 -9.92 -3.42 8.38
C VAL A 219 -10.58 -2.46 7.39
N LEU A 220 -11.79 -2.02 7.71
CA LEU A 220 -12.48 -0.93 7.04
C LEU A 220 -12.21 0.38 7.79
N LEU A 221 -11.80 1.40 7.05
CA LEU A 221 -11.48 2.73 7.54
C LEU A 221 -12.43 3.74 6.89
N ASP A 222 -13.40 4.24 7.64
CA ASP A 222 -14.28 5.31 7.18
C ASP A 222 -13.57 6.64 7.27
N CYS A 223 -13.27 7.22 6.13
CA CYS A 223 -12.46 8.42 5.98
C CYS A 223 -13.29 9.57 5.40
N PRO A 224 -13.91 10.41 6.24
CA PRO A 224 -14.75 11.52 5.77
C PRO A 224 -13.95 12.61 5.07
N THR A 225 -12.72 12.87 5.50
CA THR A 225 -11.86 13.89 4.91
C THR A 225 -10.42 13.41 4.79
N LEU A 226 -9.68 13.98 3.84
CA LEU A 226 -8.26 13.66 3.69
C LEU A 226 -7.44 13.86 4.98
N LYS A 227 -7.84 14.81 5.85
CA LYS A 227 -7.15 15.09 7.13
C LYS A 227 -7.30 13.97 8.15
N ASP A 228 -8.30 13.10 7.99
CA ASP A 228 -8.55 11.97 8.88
C ASP A 228 -7.69 10.76 8.54
N LEU A 229 -7.25 10.65 7.28
CA LEU A 229 -6.44 9.53 6.80
C LEU A 229 -5.23 9.20 7.68
N PRO A 230 -4.37 10.16 8.10
CA PRO A 230 -3.23 9.84 8.94
C PRO A 230 -3.61 9.21 10.28
N ARG A 231 -4.69 9.70 10.90
CA ARG A 231 -5.16 9.19 12.20
C ARG A 231 -5.75 7.79 12.09
N LEU A 232 -6.45 7.49 10.99
CA LEU A 232 -7.04 6.18 10.73
C LEU A 232 -5.95 5.11 10.53
N ILE A 233 -4.85 5.50 9.90
CA ILE A 233 -3.72 4.60 9.64
C ILE A 233 -2.91 4.33 10.91
N ILE A 234 -2.66 5.36 11.76
CA ILE A 234 -1.92 5.22 13.02
C ILE A 234 -2.69 4.42 14.07
N ALA A 235 -4.00 4.57 14.16
CA ALA A 235 -4.83 3.92 15.18
C ALA A 235 -4.76 2.37 15.16
N GLY A 236 -3.95 1.78 14.27
CA GLY A 236 -3.61 0.37 14.23
C GLY A 236 -2.54 -0.08 15.22
N GLY A 237 -1.89 0.81 15.93
CA GLY A 237 -0.70 0.53 16.72
C GLY A 237 -0.72 0.86 18.20
N LEU A 238 -1.86 1.25 18.81
CA LEU A 238 -1.88 1.54 20.26
C LEU A 238 -3.27 1.30 20.88
N THR A 239 -3.47 0.22 21.54
CA THR A 239 -3.97 0.09 22.92
C THR A 239 -3.43 -1.18 23.52
#